data_92db39f6bf9d6cdba7cc553d1ea51669
#
_entry.id   92db39f6bf9d6cdba7cc553d1ea51669
#
_cell.length_a   1.000
_cell.length_b   1.000
_cell.length_c   1.000
_cell.angle_alpha   90.00
_cell.angle_beta   90.00
_cell.angle_gamma   90.00
#
_symmetry.space_group_name_H-M   'P 1'
#
loop_
_entity.id
_entity.type
_entity.pdbx_description
1 polymer ?
#
loop_
_entity_poly.entity_id
_entity_poly.type
_entity_poly.pdbx_seq_one_letter_code
_entity_poly.pdbx_strand_id
1 'polypeptide(L)'
;LNNNPESRVFNGKGIMLGGSKETNNKIIEGDLSAILLDNFPFWVNSHRIPDIETALADNWNEKLEKITEQSINQNITNLTGVPSWMLILLSKIIKKTGVKNINDIWPNLELYMHGGVNFQPYKNQFSKLIGNKKMNYLEAYNASEGFFAIQDQKISKEMLLMLDYGVFYEF
;
A
#
# COMPACT_ATOMS: atom_id res chain seq x y z
N LEU A 1 9.41 13.26 7.11
CA LEU A 1 9.61 14.38 6.18
C LEU A 1 10.86 15.21 6.51
N ASN A 2 11.15 15.49 7.78
CA ASN A 2 12.33 16.30 8.16
C ASN A 2 13.64 15.72 7.60
N ASN A 3 13.77 14.41 7.56
CA ASN A 3 14.96 13.72 7.03
C ASN A 3 14.92 13.52 5.49
N ASN A 4 13.81 13.85 4.84
CA ASN A 4 13.61 13.73 3.39
C ASN A 4 12.81 14.93 2.88
N PRO A 5 13.40 16.14 2.86
CA PRO A 5 12.68 17.38 2.49
C PRO A 5 12.21 17.39 1.04
N GLU A 6 12.85 16.60 0.18
CA GLU A 6 12.47 16.45 -1.24
C GLU A 6 11.29 15.51 -1.48
N SER A 7 10.81 14.80 -0.43
CA SER A 7 9.71 13.85 -0.57
C SER A 7 8.40 14.55 -0.87
N ARG A 8 7.69 14.04 -1.86
CA ARG A 8 6.38 14.51 -2.31
C ARG A 8 5.26 13.51 -2.04
N VAL A 9 5.50 12.55 -1.15
CA VAL A 9 4.54 11.47 -0.83
C VAL A 9 3.14 12.02 -0.52
N PHE A 10 3.03 13.15 0.19
CA PHE A 10 1.77 13.76 0.54
C PHE A 10 1.23 14.78 -0.48
N ASN A 11 1.92 15.00 -1.61
CA ASN A 11 1.46 15.91 -2.65
C ASN A 11 0.47 15.25 -3.64
N GLY A 12 0.17 13.98 -3.44
CA GLY A 12 -0.77 13.20 -4.23
C GLY A 12 -1.54 12.21 -3.39
N LYS A 13 -2.13 11.22 -4.06
CA LYS A 13 -2.88 10.15 -3.42
C LYS A 13 -2.03 8.89 -3.27
N GLY A 14 -2.34 8.12 -2.22
CA GLY A 14 -1.79 6.78 -2.03
C GLY A 14 -2.77 5.69 -2.46
N ILE A 15 -2.29 4.66 -3.13
CA ILE A 15 -3.08 3.44 -3.32
C ILE A 15 -2.86 2.53 -2.13
N MET A 16 -3.96 2.20 -1.44
CA MET A 16 -3.95 1.28 -0.30
C MET A 16 -4.73 0.02 -0.65
N LEU A 17 -4.01 -1.06 -0.88
CA LEU A 17 -4.59 -2.35 -1.24
C LEU A 17 -4.62 -3.25 0.00
N GLY A 18 -5.81 -3.39 0.57
CA GLY A 18 -6.08 -4.24 1.74
C GLY A 18 -7.07 -5.35 1.44
N GLY A 19 -7.32 -6.19 2.44
CA GLY A 19 -8.31 -7.25 2.40
C GLY A 19 -9.76 -6.75 2.39
N SER A 20 -10.69 -7.64 2.67
CA SER A 20 -12.13 -7.39 2.71
C SER A 20 -12.67 -7.41 4.14
N LYS A 21 -13.89 -6.96 4.29
CA LYS A 21 -14.64 -6.94 5.55
C LYS A 21 -16.00 -7.58 5.31
N GLU A 22 -16.35 -8.59 6.09
CA GLU A 22 -17.65 -9.20 6.08
C GLU A 22 -18.44 -8.79 7.34
N THR A 23 -19.74 -8.57 7.19
CA THR A 23 -20.61 -8.25 8.31
C THR A 23 -21.66 -9.35 8.45
N ASN A 24 -21.51 -10.19 9.46
CA ASN A 24 -22.46 -11.24 9.81
C ASN A 24 -23.14 -10.90 11.15
N ASN A 25 -24.47 -10.70 11.13
CA ASN A 25 -25.30 -10.62 12.35
C ASN A 25 -24.72 -9.81 13.53
N LYS A 26 -24.23 -8.58 13.32
CA LYS A 26 -23.59 -7.70 14.31
C LYS A 26 -22.12 -8.02 14.65
N ILE A 27 -21.55 -9.08 14.08
CA ILE A 27 -20.11 -9.34 14.20
C ILE A 27 -19.47 -8.84 12.91
N ILE A 28 -18.42 -8.02 13.09
CA ILE A 28 -17.60 -7.51 11.98
C ILE A 28 -16.36 -8.38 11.96
N GLU A 29 -16.21 -9.15 10.90
CA GLU A 29 -15.02 -9.97 10.66
C GLU A 29 -14.29 -9.42 9.43
N GLY A 30 -12.98 -9.39 9.46
CA GLY A 30 -12.22 -8.90 8.31
C GLY A 30 -10.71 -8.90 8.58
N ASP A 31 -9.97 -8.71 7.50
CA ASP A 31 -8.53 -8.53 7.60
C ASP A 31 -8.20 -7.26 8.40
N LEU A 32 -7.08 -7.28 9.13
CA LEU A 32 -6.59 -6.14 9.89
C LEU A 32 -6.56 -4.86 9.05
N SER A 33 -6.12 -4.96 7.79
CA SER A 33 -6.07 -3.83 6.87
C SER A 33 -7.45 -3.22 6.60
N ALA A 34 -8.52 -4.02 6.54
CA ALA A 34 -9.88 -3.54 6.36
C ALA A 34 -10.40 -2.83 7.62
N ILE A 35 -10.09 -3.36 8.80
CA ILE A 35 -10.45 -2.73 10.08
C ILE A 35 -9.74 -1.38 10.22
N LEU A 36 -8.45 -1.30 9.89
CA LEU A 36 -7.69 -0.06 9.91
C LEU A 36 -8.25 0.99 8.95
N LEU A 37 -8.60 0.57 7.73
CA LEU A 37 -9.18 1.46 6.70
C LEU A 37 -10.50 2.09 7.15
N ASP A 38 -11.33 1.34 7.85
CA ASP A 38 -12.63 1.79 8.37
C ASP A 38 -12.49 2.80 9.54
N ASN A 39 -11.36 2.76 10.23
CA ASN A 39 -11.08 3.60 11.39
C ASN A 39 -10.09 4.76 11.12
N PHE A 40 -9.74 5.01 9.88
CA PHE A 40 -8.87 6.13 9.56
C PHE A 40 -9.55 7.49 9.81
N PRO A 41 -8.78 8.50 10.23
CA PRO A 41 -9.29 9.86 10.32
C PRO A 41 -9.88 10.31 8.97
N PHE A 42 -10.98 11.08 9.02
CA PHE A 42 -11.74 11.47 7.82
C PHE A 42 -10.88 12.15 6.73
N TRP A 43 -9.85 12.89 7.10
CA TRP A 43 -8.97 13.60 6.17
C TRP A 43 -8.09 12.63 5.33
N VAL A 44 -7.81 11.42 5.81
CA VAL A 44 -7.08 10.40 5.05
C VAL A 44 -7.84 9.98 3.80
N ASN A 45 -9.17 9.98 3.86
CA ASN A 45 -10.03 9.57 2.74
C ASN A 45 -9.83 10.42 1.47
N SER A 46 -9.45 11.69 1.62
CA SER A 46 -9.14 12.56 0.47
C SER A 46 -7.79 12.25 -0.20
N HIS A 47 -6.90 11.57 0.50
CA HIS A 47 -5.53 11.28 0.08
C HIS A 47 -5.30 9.82 -0.31
N ARG A 48 -6.35 9.00 -0.35
CA ARG A 48 -6.23 7.57 -0.69
C ARG A 48 -7.12 7.14 -1.84
N ILE A 49 -6.74 6.05 -2.46
CA ILE A 49 -7.49 5.23 -3.41
C ILE A 49 -7.36 3.79 -2.93
N PRO A 50 -8.44 3.00 -3.02
CA PRO A 50 -9.78 3.35 -3.45
C PRO A 50 -10.58 4.13 -2.38
N ASP A 51 -11.80 4.56 -2.75
CA ASP A 51 -12.81 4.97 -1.77
C ASP A 51 -13.13 3.81 -0.80
N ILE A 52 -13.82 4.14 0.33
CA ILE A 52 -14.05 3.16 1.39
C ILE A 52 -14.93 2.00 0.94
N GLU A 53 -15.92 2.23 0.10
CA GLU A 53 -16.82 1.20 -0.41
C GLU A 53 -16.05 0.18 -1.23
N THR A 54 -15.23 0.65 -2.18
CA THR A 54 -14.37 -0.20 -2.99
C THR A 54 -13.28 -0.88 -2.15
N ALA A 55 -12.72 -0.18 -1.16
CA ALA A 55 -11.67 -0.73 -0.30
C ALA A 55 -12.14 -1.96 0.49
N LEU A 56 -13.40 -1.97 0.92
CA LEU A 56 -13.99 -3.02 1.74
C LEU A 56 -14.76 -4.09 0.92
N ALA A 57 -14.83 -3.95 -0.39
CA ALA A 57 -15.55 -4.87 -1.26
C ALA A 57 -14.95 -6.29 -1.23
N ASP A 58 -15.82 -7.30 -1.20
CA ASP A 58 -15.43 -8.72 -1.11
C ASP A 58 -15.02 -9.30 -2.47
N ASN A 59 -15.64 -8.83 -3.57
CA ASN A 59 -15.31 -9.29 -4.90
C ASN A 59 -13.97 -8.73 -5.37
N TRP A 60 -12.93 -9.54 -5.27
CA TRP A 60 -11.57 -9.17 -5.63
C TRP A 60 -11.41 -8.64 -7.06
N ASN A 61 -12.05 -9.27 -8.04
CA ASN A 61 -11.93 -8.87 -9.44
C ASN A 61 -12.59 -7.51 -9.69
N GLU A 62 -13.76 -7.28 -9.12
CA GLU A 62 -14.49 -6.02 -9.19
C GLU A 62 -13.73 -4.92 -8.46
N LYS A 63 -13.20 -5.22 -7.28
CA LYS A 63 -12.35 -4.32 -6.49
C LYS A 63 -11.14 -3.84 -7.30
N LEU A 64 -10.41 -4.77 -7.94
CA LEU A 64 -9.26 -4.42 -8.77
C LEU A 64 -9.66 -3.57 -9.99
N GLU A 65 -10.84 -3.82 -10.60
CA GLU A 65 -11.33 -3.00 -11.72
C GLU A 65 -11.61 -1.57 -11.27
N LYS A 66 -12.38 -1.41 -10.18
CA LYS A 66 -12.69 -0.09 -9.61
C LYS A 66 -11.44 0.68 -9.18
N ILE A 67 -10.47 0.02 -8.51
CA ILE A 67 -9.20 0.65 -8.14
C ILE A 67 -8.45 1.13 -9.39
N THR A 68 -8.41 0.29 -10.43
CA THR A 68 -7.77 0.66 -11.70
C THR A 68 -8.41 1.91 -12.29
N GLU A 69 -9.73 1.97 -12.36
CA GLU A 69 -10.48 3.11 -12.90
C GLU A 69 -10.29 4.39 -12.08
N GLN A 70 -10.34 4.27 -10.75
CA GLN A 70 -10.16 5.39 -9.84
C GLN A 70 -8.74 5.97 -9.86
N SER A 71 -7.72 5.17 -10.22
CA SER A 71 -6.31 5.55 -10.07
C SER A 71 -5.64 6.07 -11.34
N ILE A 72 -6.07 5.65 -12.53
CA ILE A 72 -5.37 5.95 -13.80
C ILE A 72 -5.16 7.46 -14.01
N ASN A 73 -6.17 8.28 -13.71
CA ASN A 73 -6.14 9.73 -13.95
C ASN A 73 -5.77 10.54 -12.68
N GLN A 74 -5.16 9.89 -11.69
CA GLN A 74 -4.80 10.55 -10.43
C GLN A 74 -3.28 10.71 -10.31
N ASN A 75 -2.88 11.71 -9.55
CA ASN A 75 -1.48 11.87 -9.15
C ASN A 75 -1.17 10.89 -8.00
N ILE A 76 -0.69 9.70 -8.33
CA ILE A 76 -0.31 8.69 -7.34
C ILE A 76 1.15 8.88 -6.96
N THR A 77 1.39 9.02 -5.66
CA THR A 77 2.72 9.25 -5.08
C THR A 77 3.23 8.08 -4.24
N ASN A 78 2.32 7.26 -3.74
CA ASN A 78 2.70 6.10 -2.94
C ASN A 78 1.74 4.91 -3.11
N LEU A 79 2.27 3.74 -2.79
CA LEU A 79 1.56 2.46 -2.78
C LEU A 79 1.70 1.82 -1.40
N THR A 80 0.67 1.15 -0.92
CA THR A 80 0.68 0.37 0.32
C THR A 80 -0.07 -0.94 0.13
N GLY A 81 0.51 -2.04 0.54
CA GLY A 81 -0.14 -3.35 0.50
C GLY A 81 0.81 -4.52 0.28
N VAL A 82 0.24 -5.72 0.25
CA VAL A 82 1.00 -6.97 0.06
C VAL A 82 1.56 -7.05 -1.36
N PRO A 83 2.83 -7.44 -1.54
CA PRO A 83 3.49 -7.45 -2.84
C PRO A 83 2.78 -8.26 -3.92
N SER A 84 2.30 -9.46 -3.62
CA SER A 84 1.62 -10.30 -4.61
C SER A 84 0.36 -9.62 -5.17
N TRP A 85 -0.45 -9.01 -4.33
CA TRP A 85 -1.67 -8.30 -4.73
C TRP A 85 -1.37 -7.03 -5.52
N MET A 86 -0.37 -6.28 -5.07
CA MET A 86 0.05 -5.05 -5.76
C MET A 86 0.59 -5.34 -7.16
N LEU A 87 1.35 -6.43 -7.37
CA LEU A 87 1.79 -6.83 -8.72
C LEU A 87 0.63 -7.12 -9.66
N ILE A 88 -0.44 -7.77 -9.17
CA ILE A 88 -1.64 -8.05 -9.97
C ILE A 88 -2.29 -6.74 -10.39
N LEU A 89 -2.47 -5.80 -9.45
CA LEU A 89 -3.04 -4.48 -9.72
C LEU A 89 -2.22 -3.71 -10.76
N LEU A 90 -0.91 -3.58 -10.55
CA LEU A 90 -0.03 -2.83 -11.46
C LEU A 90 0.00 -3.44 -12.87
N SER A 91 0.01 -4.78 -12.96
CA SER A 91 -0.07 -5.49 -14.24
C SER A 91 -1.39 -5.23 -14.96
N LYS A 92 -2.50 -5.19 -14.21
CA LYS A 92 -3.84 -4.87 -14.75
C LYS A 92 -3.90 -3.44 -15.29
N ILE A 93 -3.33 -2.48 -14.55
CA ILE A 93 -3.25 -1.08 -14.97
C ILE A 93 -2.46 -0.93 -16.27
N ILE A 94 -1.28 -1.53 -16.36
CA ILE A 94 -0.46 -1.54 -17.59
C ILE A 94 -1.24 -2.14 -18.77
N LYS A 95 -1.89 -3.29 -18.55
CA LYS A 95 -2.70 -3.94 -19.59
C LYS A 95 -3.87 -3.06 -20.06
N LYS A 96 -4.55 -2.36 -19.13
CA LYS A 96 -5.71 -1.51 -19.43
C LYS A 96 -5.30 -0.23 -20.18
N THR A 97 -4.16 0.35 -19.83
CA THR A 97 -3.68 1.63 -20.36
C THR A 97 -2.78 1.47 -21.59
N GLY A 98 -2.18 0.31 -21.79
CA GLY A 98 -1.25 0.05 -22.88
C GLY A 98 0.13 0.71 -22.72
N VAL A 99 0.43 1.29 -21.55
CA VAL A 99 1.72 1.93 -21.28
C VAL A 99 2.83 0.90 -21.09
N LYS A 100 4.08 1.35 -21.23
CA LYS A 100 5.25 0.48 -21.06
C LYS A 100 5.51 0.15 -19.57
N ASN A 101 5.30 1.13 -18.70
CA ASN A 101 5.53 0.99 -17.27
C ASN A 101 4.64 1.98 -16.48
N ILE A 102 4.56 1.79 -15.17
CA ILE A 102 3.73 2.59 -14.27
C ILE A 102 4.18 4.06 -14.19
N ASN A 103 5.48 4.34 -14.35
CA ASN A 103 5.99 5.70 -14.29
C ASN A 103 5.46 6.57 -15.45
N ASP A 104 5.01 5.97 -16.55
CA ASP A 104 4.38 6.69 -17.66
C ASP A 104 3.01 7.27 -17.28
N ILE A 105 2.33 6.66 -16.28
CA ILE A 105 1.03 7.13 -15.77
C ILE A 105 1.23 7.96 -14.51
N TRP A 106 2.10 7.50 -13.59
CA TRP A 106 2.34 8.12 -12.29
C TRP A 106 3.80 8.56 -12.13
N PRO A 107 4.19 9.65 -12.79
CA PRO A 107 5.59 10.13 -12.79
C PRO A 107 6.08 10.57 -11.41
N ASN A 108 5.15 10.87 -10.49
CA ASN A 108 5.46 11.27 -9.11
C ASN A 108 5.42 10.11 -8.10
N LEU A 109 5.26 8.87 -8.56
CA LEU A 109 5.31 7.70 -7.69
C LEU A 109 6.72 7.50 -7.15
N GLU A 110 6.88 7.58 -5.82
CA GLU A 110 8.19 7.55 -5.18
C GLU A 110 8.33 6.55 -4.02
N LEU A 111 7.21 6.03 -3.48
CA LEU A 111 7.23 5.15 -2.32
C LEU A 111 6.31 3.94 -2.48
N TYR A 112 6.82 2.78 -2.12
CA TYR A 112 6.01 1.59 -1.87
C TYR A 112 6.29 1.07 -0.47
N MET A 113 5.26 1.14 0.40
CA MET A 113 5.25 0.49 1.71
C MET A 113 4.64 -0.91 1.57
N HIS A 114 5.41 -1.91 1.93
CA HIS A 114 5.00 -3.31 1.80
C HIS A 114 5.17 -4.06 3.13
N GLY A 115 4.51 -5.19 3.25
CA GLY A 115 4.61 -6.07 4.41
C GLY A 115 3.88 -7.38 4.16
N GLY A 116 3.81 -8.21 5.18
CA GLY A 116 3.12 -9.50 5.17
C GLY A 116 3.90 -10.65 4.52
N VAL A 117 4.84 -10.38 3.62
CA VAL A 117 5.70 -11.37 2.97
C VAL A 117 7.07 -10.81 2.65
N ASN A 118 8.07 -11.67 2.55
CA ASN A 118 9.41 -11.26 2.13
C ASN A 118 9.36 -10.63 0.73
N PHE A 119 9.86 -9.41 0.61
CA PHE A 119 9.84 -8.63 -0.64
C PHE A 119 10.88 -9.05 -1.67
N GLN A 120 11.97 -9.67 -1.28
CA GLN A 120 13.11 -9.97 -2.18
C GLN A 120 12.72 -10.70 -3.47
N PRO A 121 11.83 -11.71 -3.46
CA PRO A 121 11.39 -12.40 -4.69
C PRO A 121 10.66 -11.49 -5.68
N TYR A 122 10.03 -10.43 -5.20
CA TYR A 122 9.20 -9.51 -5.99
C TYR A 122 9.97 -8.31 -6.53
N LYS A 123 11.09 -7.94 -5.91
CA LYS A 123 11.83 -6.70 -6.18
C LYS A 123 12.14 -6.46 -7.66
N ASN A 124 12.60 -7.48 -8.36
CA ASN A 124 12.94 -7.36 -9.78
C ASN A 124 11.70 -7.13 -10.65
N GLN A 125 10.57 -7.75 -10.30
CA GLN A 125 9.31 -7.55 -11.02
C GLN A 125 8.78 -6.14 -10.81
N PHE A 126 8.77 -5.65 -9.57
CA PHE A 126 8.40 -4.27 -9.26
C PHE A 126 9.27 -3.24 -9.99
N SER A 127 10.59 -3.43 -9.98
CA SER A 127 11.51 -2.54 -10.68
C SER A 127 11.21 -2.43 -12.18
N LYS A 128 10.87 -3.55 -12.83
CA LYS A 128 10.50 -3.59 -14.25
C LYS A 128 9.14 -2.94 -14.51
N LEU A 129 8.13 -3.25 -13.68
CA LEU A 129 6.77 -2.74 -13.86
C LEU A 129 6.69 -1.24 -13.57
N ILE A 130 7.34 -0.76 -12.52
CA ILE A 130 7.30 0.65 -12.13
C ILE A 130 8.15 1.50 -13.08
N GLY A 131 9.35 1.06 -13.44
CA GLY A 131 10.24 1.79 -14.35
C GLY A 131 10.94 3.01 -13.74
N ASN A 132 10.69 3.33 -12.46
CA ASN A 132 11.31 4.46 -11.76
C ASN A 132 12.51 3.99 -10.92
N LYS A 133 13.72 4.43 -11.29
CA LYS A 133 14.96 4.10 -10.57
C LYS A 133 15.08 4.75 -9.18
N LYS A 134 14.29 5.79 -8.91
CA LYS A 134 14.29 6.52 -7.63
C LYS A 134 13.23 5.99 -6.66
N MET A 135 12.53 4.90 -7.02
CA MET A 135 11.51 4.29 -6.19
C MET A 135 12.08 3.82 -4.85
N ASN A 136 11.45 4.23 -3.76
CA ASN A 136 11.77 3.78 -2.42
C ASN A 136 10.85 2.60 -2.05
N TYR A 137 11.44 1.58 -1.44
CA TYR A 137 10.73 0.41 -0.93
C TYR A 137 10.99 0.35 0.57
N LEU A 138 9.93 0.42 1.37
CA LEU A 138 10.02 0.35 2.83
C LEU A 138 9.13 -0.78 3.33
N GLU A 139 9.67 -1.55 4.26
CA GLU A 139 8.97 -2.68 4.86
C GLU A 139 8.32 -2.26 6.18
N ALA A 140 7.09 -2.76 6.41
CA ALA A 140 6.40 -2.64 7.68
C ALA A 140 5.98 -4.03 8.14
N TYR A 141 6.16 -4.33 9.42
CA TYR A 141 5.73 -5.56 10.04
C TYR A 141 4.57 -5.29 10.99
N ASN A 142 3.39 -5.65 10.53
CA ASN A 142 2.16 -5.62 11.29
C ASN A 142 1.43 -6.97 11.19
N ALA A 143 0.73 -7.34 12.25
CA ALA A 143 -0.11 -8.52 12.34
C ALA A 143 -1.37 -8.19 13.15
N SER A 144 -2.29 -9.15 13.30
CA SER A 144 -3.52 -8.97 14.09
C SER A 144 -3.25 -8.57 15.52
N GLU A 145 -2.10 -9.01 16.06
CA GLU A 145 -1.67 -8.77 17.45
C GLU A 145 -1.10 -7.37 17.67
N GLY A 146 -0.67 -6.68 16.60
CA GLY A 146 -0.10 -5.34 16.75
C GLY A 146 0.75 -4.86 15.58
N PHE A 147 1.27 -3.66 15.74
CA PHE A 147 2.25 -3.07 14.83
C PHE A 147 3.64 -3.21 15.46
N PHE A 148 4.49 -4.04 14.88
CA PHE A 148 5.74 -4.48 15.52
C PHE A 148 6.96 -3.68 15.08
N ALA A 149 7.12 -3.47 13.77
CA ALA A 149 8.32 -2.83 13.26
C ALA A 149 8.09 -2.10 11.93
N ILE A 150 8.97 -1.14 11.66
CA ILE A 150 8.99 -0.40 10.40
C ILE A 150 10.43 -0.17 9.95
N GLN A 151 10.68 -0.30 8.66
CA GLN A 151 11.96 0.13 8.09
C GLN A 151 11.98 1.66 8.05
N ASP A 152 12.87 2.27 8.81
CA ASP A 152 13.03 3.74 8.91
C ASP A 152 14.18 4.27 8.06
N GLN A 153 15.07 3.38 7.58
CA GLN A 153 16.23 3.73 6.78
C GLN A 153 16.23 3.04 5.42
N LYS A 154 16.41 3.80 4.35
CA LYS A 154 16.37 3.30 2.96
C LYS A 154 17.47 2.27 2.64
N ILE A 155 18.60 2.32 3.31
CA ILE A 155 19.79 1.51 3.02
C ILE A 155 19.83 0.27 3.91
N SER A 156 19.33 0.37 5.15
CA SER A 156 19.29 -0.75 6.08
C SER A 156 18.21 -1.74 5.69
N LYS A 157 18.47 -3.04 5.92
CA LYS A 157 17.47 -4.11 5.86
C LYS A 157 16.82 -4.35 7.23
N GLU A 158 17.31 -3.68 8.24
CA GLU A 158 16.80 -3.76 9.61
C GLU A 158 15.54 -2.91 9.74
N MET A 159 14.68 -3.30 10.67
CA MET A 159 13.48 -2.56 11.01
C MET A 159 13.59 -2.02 12.43
N LEU A 160 13.11 -0.80 12.62
CA LEU A 160 12.95 -0.21 13.93
C LEU A 160 11.81 -0.91 14.67
N LEU A 161 12.10 -1.49 15.85
CA LEU A 161 11.09 -2.12 16.70
C LEU A 161 10.24 -1.04 17.40
N MET A 162 8.92 -1.19 17.36
CA MET A 162 7.95 -0.22 17.88
C MET A 162 7.63 -0.52 19.35
N LEU A 163 8.51 -0.13 20.28
CA LEU A 163 8.41 -0.45 21.70
C LEU A 163 7.23 0.23 22.41
N ASP A 164 6.76 1.35 21.94
CA ASP A 164 5.74 2.19 22.60
C ASP A 164 4.30 1.91 22.13
N TYR A 165 4.09 0.82 21.38
CA TYR A 165 2.79 0.48 20.77
C TYR A 165 1.96 -0.52 21.60
N GLY A 166 2.24 -0.64 22.90
CA GLY A 166 1.48 -1.49 23.81
C GLY A 166 1.70 -2.99 23.64
N VAL A 167 2.76 -3.37 22.96
CA VAL A 167 3.19 -4.77 22.82
C VAL A 167 4.33 -5.06 23.78
N PHE A 168 4.20 -6.16 24.51
CA PHE A 168 5.29 -6.67 25.37
C PHE A 168 6.20 -7.57 24.54
N TYR A 169 7.50 -7.30 24.59
CA TYR A 169 8.52 -8.09 23.91
C TYR A 169 9.37 -8.87 24.92
N GLU A 170 9.57 -10.15 24.67
CA GLU A 170 10.45 -11.02 25.43
C GLU A 170 11.47 -11.65 24.47
N PHE A 171 12.78 -11.58 24.80
CA PHE A 171 13.89 -12.04 23.97
C PHE A 171 14.66 -13.18 24.66
#